data_c128b52b60878037aacc097470ea568a
#
_entry.id   c128b52b60878037aacc097470ea568a
#
_cell.length_a   1.000
_cell.length_b   1.000
_cell.length_c   1.000
_cell.angle_alpha   90.00
_cell.angle_beta   90.00
_cell.angle_gamma   90.00
#
_symmetry.space_group_name_H-M   'P 1'
#
loop_
_entity.id
_entity.type
_entity.pdbx_description
1 polymer ?
#
loop_
_entity_poly.entity_id
_entity_poly.type
_entity_poly.pdbx_seq_one_letter_code
_entity_poly.pdbx_strand_id
1 'polypeptide(L)'
;AIGCAISLTAFTAFSLVLGQHISVPVALGAVFLMGVLFTVISATGIRSWILRNLPHGVAHGTGIGIGLFLLLIAANGVGLVIKNPLDGLPVALGDFTTFPVMMSLVGLAVIIGLEKLKVPGGILLTIIGISIVGLIFDPNVHFSGVFAMPSLSDENGNSLIGSLDIMGALNPVVLPSVLA
;
A
#
# COMPACT_ATOMS: atom_id res chain seq x y z
N ALA A 1 -15.32 -10.20 -5.27
CA ALA A 1 -14.50 -10.27 -4.05
C ALA A 1 -14.19 -8.83 -3.61
N ILE A 2 -14.54 -8.47 -2.40
CA ILE A 2 -14.25 -7.16 -1.82
C ILE A 2 -12.97 -7.36 -1.00
N GLY A 3 -11.84 -6.87 -1.52
CA GLY A 3 -10.57 -6.86 -0.81
C GLY A 3 -10.36 -5.56 -0.05
N CYS A 4 -9.39 -5.54 0.86
CA CYS A 4 -8.91 -4.31 1.49
C CYS A 4 -8.43 -3.33 0.42
N ALA A 5 -8.71 -2.04 0.60
CA ALA A 5 -8.18 -1.01 -0.27
C ALA A 5 -6.69 -0.81 0.01
N ILE A 6 -5.84 -1.46 -0.77
CA ILE A 6 -4.38 -1.45 -0.61
C ILE A 6 -3.82 -0.03 -0.58
N SER A 7 -4.37 0.88 -1.38
CA SER A 7 -3.97 2.29 -1.41
C SER A 7 -4.23 3.01 -0.09
N LEU A 8 -5.37 2.74 0.56
CA LEU A 8 -5.71 3.32 1.86
C LEU A 8 -4.83 2.75 2.97
N THR A 9 -4.58 1.45 2.94
CA THR A 9 -3.68 0.80 3.91
C THR A 9 -2.25 1.33 3.77
N ALA A 10 -1.76 1.46 2.53
CA ALA A 10 -0.46 2.04 2.25
C ALA A 10 -0.37 3.51 2.70
N PHE A 11 -1.39 4.32 2.40
CA PHE A 11 -1.45 5.71 2.86
C PHE A 11 -1.41 5.79 4.39
N THR A 12 -2.20 4.98 5.09
CA THR A 12 -2.21 4.95 6.56
C THR A 12 -0.84 4.57 7.12
N ALA A 13 -0.22 3.52 6.58
CA ALA A 13 1.08 3.07 7.06
C ALA A 13 2.19 4.10 6.78
N PHE A 14 2.30 4.59 5.56
CA PHE A 14 3.40 5.47 5.15
C PHE A 14 3.19 6.92 5.54
N SER A 15 1.98 7.46 5.45
CA SER A 15 1.73 8.87 5.76
C SER A 15 1.44 9.12 7.22
N LEU A 16 0.58 8.30 7.87
CA LEU A 16 0.18 8.53 9.26
C LEU A 16 1.23 7.97 10.22
N VAL A 17 1.59 6.70 10.10
CA VAL A 17 2.47 6.05 11.07
C VAL A 17 3.92 6.48 10.86
N LEU A 18 4.47 6.32 9.65
CA LEU A 18 5.87 6.61 9.37
C LEU A 18 6.15 8.09 9.11
N GLY A 19 5.24 8.81 8.44
CA GLY A 19 5.42 10.21 8.07
C GLY A 19 5.15 11.20 9.21
N GLN A 20 4.07 10.99 9.96
CA GLN A 20 3.65 11.87 11.06
C GLN A 20 3.97 11.32 12.45
N HIS A 21 4.60 10.14 12.54
CA HIS A 21 4.95 9.46 13.80
C HIS A 21 3.76 9.28 14.74
N ILE A 22 2.56 9.07 14.18
CA ILE A 22 1.34 8.86 14.94
C ILE A 22 1.36 7.43 15.50
N SER A 23 0.94 7.27 16.76
CA SER A 23 0.89 5.96 17.40
C SER A 23 -0.09 5.02 16.68
N VAL A 24 0.23 3.74 16.65
CA VAL A 24 -0.58 2.71 15.99
C VAL A 24 -2.05 2.69 16.46
N PRO A 25 -2.36 2.80 17.78
CA PRO A 25 -3.76 2.86 18.25
C PRO A 25 -4.55 4.03 17.69
N VAL A 26 -3.92 5.20 17.55
CA VAL A 26 -4.55 6.40 16.96
C VAL A 26 -4.78 6.21 15.47
N ALA A 27 -3.82 5.63 14.74
CA ALA A 27 -3.97 5.30 13.32
C ALA A 27 -5.10 4.28 13.10
N LEU A 28 -5.22 3.25 13.96
CA LEU A 28 -6.33 2.30 13.93
C LEU A 28 -7.68 2.98 14.22
N GLY A 29 -7.73 3.91 15.17
CA GLY A 29 -8.90 4.73 15.47
C GLY A 29 -9.33 5.57 14.26
N ALA A 30 -8.37 6.17 13.56
CA ALA A 30 -8.62 6.95 12.34
C ALA A 30 -9.20 6.09 11.21
N VAL A 31 -8.64 4.90 10.96
CA VAL A 31 -9.16 3.94 9.98
C VAL A 31 -10.57 3.47 10.34
N PHE A 32 -10.84 3.23 11.62
CA PHE A 32 -12.17 2.84 12.09
C PHE A 32 -13.20 3.94 11.83
N LEU A 33 -12.89 5.21 12.20
CA LEU A 33 -13.77 6.35 11.94
C LEU A 33 -14.04 6.54 10.45
N MET A 34 -13.00 6.43 9.63
CA MET A 34 -13.13 6.48 8.17
C MET A 34 -14.04 5.36 7.65
N GLY A 35 -13.91 4.14 8.17
CA GLY A 35 -14.76 3.00 7.83
C GLY A 35 -16.22 3.23 8.18
N VAL A 36 -16.50 3.80 9.36
CA VAL A 36 -17.85 4.16 9.80
C VAL A 36 -18.45 5.24 8.90
N LEU A 37 -17.71 6.31 8.65
CA LEU A 37 -18.12 7.41 7.77
C LEU A 37 -18.43 6.89 6.36
N PHE A 38 -17.55 6.07 5.80
CA PHE A 38 -17.74 5.46 4.50
C PHE A 38 -18.97 4.55 4.44
N THR A 39 -19.24 3.81 5.52
CA THR A 39 -20.43 2.95 5.62
C THR A 39 -21.70 3.79 5.61
N VAL A 40 -21.73 4.89 6.37
CA VAL A 40 -22.86 5.81 6.39
C VAL A 40 -23.10 6.43 5.01
N ILE A 41 -22.04 6.94 4.36
CA ILE A 41 -22.12 7.51 3.00
C ILE A 41 -22.60 6.48 2.00
N SER A 42 -22.15 5.23 2.12
CA SER A 42 -22.54 4.14 1.23
C SER A 42 -24.00 3.74 1.43
N ALA A 43 -24.47 3.70 2.69
CA ALA A 43 -25.84 3.37 3.03
C ALA A 43 -26.87 4.44 2.57
N THR A 44 -26.48 5.72 2.58
CA THR A 44 -27.31 6.82 2.09
C THR A 44 -27.43 6.91 0.57
N GLY A 45 -26.68 6.11 -0.17
CA GLY A 45 -26.69 6.11 -1.64
C GLY A 45 -25.92 7.27 -2.29
N ILE A 46 -25.34 8.17 -1.50
CA ILE A 46 -24.53 9.32 -1.97
C ILE A 46 -23.38 8.83 -2.85
N ARG A 47 -22.73 7.73 -2.47
CA ARG A 47 -21.67 7.11 -3.26
C ARG A 47 -22.12 6.78 -4.68
N SER A 48 -23.28 6.15 -4.82
CA SER A 48 -23.83 5.78 -6.13
C SER A 48 -24.19 7.00 -6.96
N TRP A 49 -24.67 8.05 -6.31
CA TRP A 49 -25.00 9.31 -6.95
C TRP A 49 -23.73 10.00 -7.47
N ILE A 50 -22.66 10.09 -6.65
CA ILE A 50 -21.35 10.64 -7.05
C ILE A 50 -20.80 9.87 -8.26
N LEU A 51 -20.77 8.52 -8.19
CA LEU A 51 -20.22 7.70 -9.27
C LEU A 51 -20.97 7.85 -10.60
N ARG A 52 -22.29 8.05 -10.53
CA ARG A 52 -23.11 8.29 -11.74
C ARG A 52 -22.92 9.67 -12.35
N ASN A 53 -22.60 10.67 -11.53
CA ASN A 53 -22.41 12.06 -11.98
C ASN A 53 -20.93 12.43 -12.17
N LEU A 54 -20.00 11.48 -11.93
CA LEU A 54 -18.58 11.72 -12.10
C LEU A 54 -18.23 11.79 -13.58
N PRO A 55 -17.61 12.88 -14.07
CA PRO A 55 -17.13 12.95 -15.45
C PRO A 55 -16.14 11.82 -15.74
N HIS A 56 -16.26 11.20 -16.92
CA HIS A 56 -15.38 10.10 -17.32
C HIS A 56 -13.88 10.43 -17.22
N GLY A 57 -13.50 11.66 -17.54
CA GLY A 57 -12.11 12.13 -17.40
C GLY A 57 -11.60 12.07 -15.98
N VAL A 58 -12.43 12.44 -14.99
CA VAL A 58 -12.06 12.40 -13.57
C VAL A 58 -11.93 10.96 -13.09
N ALA A 59 -12.85 10.08 -13.50
CA ALA A 59 -12.80 8.65 -13.14
C ALA A 59 -11.51 7.98 -13.66
N HIS A 60 -11.14 8.24 -14.92
CA HIS A 60 -9.89 7.73 -15.50
C HIS A 60 -8.66 8.35 -14.82
N GLY A 61 -8.68 9.68 -14.59
CA GLY A 61 -7.60 10.39 -13.90
C GLY A 61 -7.33 9.84 -12.50
N THR A 62 -8.38 9.54 -11.74
CA THR A 62 -8.27 8.93 -10.42
C THR A 62 -7.62 7.55 -10.50
N GLY A 63 -8.03 6.71 -11.46
CA GLY A 63 -7.44 5.39 -11.66
C GLY A 63 -5.95 5.45 -12.00
N ILE A 64 -5.56 6.37 -12.89
CA ILE A 64 -4.16 6.60 -13.24
C ILE A 64 -3.37 7.10 -12.03
N GLY A 65 -3.92 8.05 -11.27
CA GLY A 65 -3.29 8.60 -10.07
C GLY A 65 -3.01 7.53 -9.00
N ILE A 66 -3.98 6.67 -8.73
CA ILE A 66 -3.81 5.54 -7.81
C ILE A 66 -2.73 4.57 -8.33
N GLY A 67 -2.75 4.27 -9.63
CA GLY A 67 -1.74 3.41 -10.24
C GLY A 67 -0.32 3.98 -10.12
N LEU A 68 -0.12 5.27 -10.38
CA LEU A 68 1.16 5.95 -10.22
C LEU A 68 1.62 6.01 -8.75
N PHE A 69 0.70 6.23 -7.83
CA PHE A 69 0.98 6.22 -6.40
C PHE A 69 1.48 4.83 -5.94
N LEU A 70 0.80 3.76 -6.33
CA LEU A 70 1.22 2.40 -6.01
C LEU A 70 2.55 2.04 -6.68
N LEU A 71 2.79 2.51 -7.91
CA LEU A 71 4.06 2.34 -8.60
C LEU A 71 5.21 3.00 -7.84
N LEU A 72 4.99 4.23 -7.34
CA LEU A 72 5.99 4.95 -6.55
C LEU A 72 6.31 4.21 -5.23
N ILE A 73 5.29 3.70 -4.54
CA ILE A 73 5.49 2.91 -3.31
C ILE A 73 6.27 1.63 -3.62
N ALA A 74 5.90 0.93 -4.69
CA ALA A 74 6.60 -0.28 -5.10
C ALA A 74 8.06 0.00 -5.48
N ALA A 75 8.30 1.07 -6.25
CA ALA A 75 9.63 1.50 -6.64
C ALA A 75 10.51 1.88 -5.44
N ASN A 76 9.91 2.50 -4.43
CA ASN A 76 10.60 2.79 -3.16
C ASN A 76 10.88 1.49 -2.38
N GLY A 77 9.93 0.57 -2.32
CA GLY A 77 10.07 -0.72 -1.61
C GLY A 77 11.20 -1.60 -2.16
N VAL A 78 11.45 -1.59 -3.46
CA VAL A 78 12.58 -2.33 -4.07
C VAL A 78 13.89 -1.55 -4.09
N GLY A 79 13.88 -0.25 -3.73
CA GLY A 79 15.07 0.61 -3.75
C GLY A 79 15.36 1.25 -5.10
N LEU A 80 14.44 1.19 -6.07
CA LEU A 80 14.57 1.89 -7.36
C LEU A 80 14.45 3.42 -7.18
N VAL A 81 13.61 3.84 -6.24
CA VAL A 81 13.45 5.23 -5.82
C VAL A 81 13.80 5.31 -4.34
N ILE A 82 14.73 6.19 -3.99
CA ILE A 82 15.19 6.42 -2.63
C ILE A 82 14.96 7.86 -2.21
N LYS A 83 14.98 8.11 -0.90
CA LYS A 83 14.99 9.48 -0.40
C LYS A 83 16.29 10.16 -0.83
N ASN A 84 16.18 11.36 -1.41
CA ASN A 84 17.37 12.10 -1.82
C ASN A 84 18.18 12.52 -0.57
N PRO A 85 19.46 12.15 -0.48
CA PRO A 85 20.33 12.58 0.61
C PRO A 85 20.77 14.05 0.49
N LEU A 86 20.61 14.66 -0.69
CA LEU A 86 20.98 16.04 -0.98
C LEU A 86 19.75 16.95 -0.94
N ASP A 87 19.94 18.21 -0.56
CA ASP A 87 18.92 19.24 -0.63
C ASP A 87 18.53 19.49 -2.10
N GLY A 88 17.28 19.22 -2.44
CA GLY A 88 16.76 19.36 -3.81
C GLY A 88 15.44 18.62 -4.00
N LEU A 89 15.38 17.73 -4.98
CA LEU A 89 14.20 16.90 -5.19
C LEU A 89 14.00 15.91 -4.03
N PRO A 90 12.76 15.67 -3.59
CA PRO A 90 12.48 14.79 -2.43
C PRO A 90 12.87 13.33 -2.68
N VAL A 91 13.02 12.93 -3.93
CA VAL A 91 13.34 11.56 -4.35
C VAL A 91 14.54 11.56 -5.29
N ALA A 92 15.33 10.51 -5.22
CA ALA A 92 16.45 10.22 -6.12
C ALA A 92 16.32 8.80 -6.69
N LEU A 93 16.99 8.56 -7.80
CA LEU A 93 17.12 7.21 -8.34
C LEU A 93 18.10 6.41 -7.46
N GLY A 94 17.69 5.20 -7.12
CA GLY A 94 18.53 4.25 -6.43
C GLY A 94 19.50 3.52 -7.36
N ASP A 95 20.16 2.52 -6.82
CA ASP A 95 21.12 1.72 -7.57
C ASP A 95 20.40 0.63 -8.37
N PHE A 96 20.52 0.69 -9.70
CA PHE A 96 19.92 -0.28 -10.63
C PHE A 96 20.63 -1.64 -10.62
N THR A 97 21.80 -1.73 -10.04
CA THR A 97 22.60 -2.98 -10.03
C THR A 97 22.19 -3.92 -8.90
N THR A 98 21.35 -3.47 -7.98
CA THR A 98 20.87 -4.29 -6.88
C THR A 98 19.95 -5.40 -7.37
N PHE A 99 20.10 -6.59 -6.79
CA PHE A 99 19.32 -7.77 -7.17
C PHE A 99 17.79 -7.54 -7.09
N PRO A 100 17.22 -6.91 -6.03
CA PRO A 100 15.78 -6.64 -5.96
C PRO A 100 15.28 -5.73 -7.09
N VAL A 101 16.05 -4.69 -7.47
CA VAL A 101 15.68 -3.77 -8.55
C VAL A 101 15.67 -4.50 -9.89
N MET A 102 16.73 -5.25 -10.22
CA MET A 102 16.78 -6.01 -11.45
C MET A 102 15.65 -7.04 -11.54
N MET A 103 15.41 -7.79 -10.48
CA MET A 103 14.33 -8.78 -10.43
C MET A 103 12.94 -8.16 -10.55
N SER A 104 12.71 -6.97 -9.99
CA SER A 104 11.44 -6.26 -10.12
C SER A 104 11.17 -5.81 -11.57
N LEU A 105 12.20 -5.34 -12.27
CA LEU A 105 12.10 -4.95 -13.69
C LEU A 105 11.84 -6.17 -14.59
N VAL A 106 12.56 -7.27 -14.35
CA VAL A 106 12.33 -8.54 -15.06
C VAL A 106 10.91 -9.03 -14.81
N GLY A 107 10.45 -8.98 -13.55
CA GLY A 107 9.09 -9.37 -13.19
C GLY A 107 8.03 -8.56 -13.89
N LEU A 108 8.20 -7.25 -13.95
CA LEU A 108 7.29 -6.38 -14.69
C LEU A 108 7.23 -6.74 -16.17
N ALA A 109 8.39 -6.99 -16.80
CA ALA A 109 8.44 -7.40 -18.20
C ALA A 109 7.75 -8.76 -18.43
N VAL A 110 7.93 -9.72 -17.51
CA VAL A 110 7.28 -11.04 -17.58
C VAL A 110 5.76 -10.90 -17.41
N ILE A 111 5.28 -10.07 -16.47
CA ILE A 111 3.83 -9.82 -16.28
C ILE A 111 3.23 -9.28 -17.57
N ILE A 112 3.84 -8.26 -18.18
CA ILE A 112 3.36 -7.65 -19.43
C ILE A 112 3.36 -8.70 -20.56
N GLY A 113 4.38 -9.55 -20.63
CA GLY A 113 4.46 -10.63 -21.60
C GLY A 113 3.34 -11.66 -21.44
N LEU A 114 3.13 -12.14 -20.21
CA LEU A 114 2.08 -13.12 -19.90
C LEU A 114 0.67 -12.55 -20.09
N GLU A 115 0.47 -11.26 -19.81
CA GLU A 115 -0.79 -10.60 -20.06
C GLU A 115 -1.11 -10.53 -21.56
N LYS A 116 -0.12 -10.18 -22.41
CA LYS A 116 -0.27 -10.24 -23.88
C LYS A 116 -0.59 -11.62 -24.39
N LEU A 117 0.00 -12.64 -23.79
CA LEU A 117 -0.27 -14.06 -24.11
C LEU A 117 -1.61 -14.55 -23.54
N LYS A 118 -2.34 -13.70 -22.80
CA LYS A 118 -3.63 -14.02 -22.16
C LYS A 118 -3.56 -15.24 -21.23
N VAL A 119 -2.42 -15.46 -20.58
CA VAL A 119 -2.23 -16.56 -19.63
C VAL A 119 -3.01 -16.27 -18.36
N PRO A 120 -3.99 -17.12 -17.98
CA PRO A 120 -4.73 -16.91 -16.74
C PRO A 120 -3.81 -17.04 -15.53
N GLY A 121 -3.83 -16.07 -14.62
CA GLY A 121 -2.98 -16.07 -13.44
C GLY A 121 -1.52 -15.67 -13.68
N GLY A 122 -1.20 -15.02 -14.80
CA GLY A 122 0.17 -14.61 -15.16
C GLY A 122 0.86 -13.81 -14.07
N ILE A 123 0.13 -12.92 -13.36
CA ILE A 123 0.66 -12.15 -12.23
C ILE A 123 1.11 -13.09 -11.09
N LEU A 124 0.25 -14.05 -10.71
CA LEU A 124 0.55 -15.00 -9.64
C LEU A 124 1.75 -15.88 -10.00
N LEU A 125 1.79 -16.38 -11.24
CA LEU A 125 2.92 -17.18 -11.73
C LEU A 125 4.23 -16.39 -11.67
N THR A 126 4.20 -15.12 -12.05
CA THR A 126 5.39 -14.26 -11.98
C THR A 126 5.84 -14.03 -10.55
N ILE A 127 4.91 -13.76 -9.62
CA ILE A 127 5.24 -13.58 -8.20
C ILE A 127 5.91 -14.84 -7.65
N ILE A 128 5.33 -16.02 -7.89
CA ILE A 128 5.90 -17.29 -7.43
C ILE A 128 7.28 -17.52 -8.08
N GLY A 129 7.40 -17.30 -9.37
CA GLY A 129 8.67 -17.49 -10.08
C GLY A 129 9.78 -16.60 -9.54
N ILE A 130 9.53 -15.31 -9.36
CA ILE A 130 10.51 -14.36 -8.81
C ILE A 130 10.82 -14.66 -7.35
N SER A 131 9.83 -15.08 -6.55
CA SER A 131 10.05 -15.47 -5.17
C SER A 131 10.99 -16.69 -5.07
N ILE A 132 10.83 -17.68 -5.94
CA ILE A 132 11.73 -18.84 -6.00
C ILE A 132 13.15 -18.40 -6.41
N VAL A 133 13.28 -17.55 -7.42
CA VAL A 133 14.58 -17.03 -7.87
C VAL A 133 15.23 -16.23 -6.74
N GLY A 134 14.46 -15.38 -6.04
CA GLY A 134 14.94 -14.62 -4.89
C GLY A 134 15.47 -15.52 -3.76
N LEU A 135 14.75 -16.59 -3.44
CA LEU A 135 15.20 -17.57 -2.43
C LEU A 135 16.49 -18.29 -2.78
N ILE A 136 16.78 -18.48 -4.07
CA ILE A 136 17.97 -19.21 -4.54
C ILE A 136 19.17 -18.26 -4.64
N PHE A 137 18.98 -17.05 -5.14
CA PHE A 137 20.07 -16.15 -5.53
C PHE A 137 20.30 -14.98 -4.56
N ASP A 138 19.34 -14.63 -3.70
CA ASP A 138 19.52 -13.54 -2.73
C ASP A 138 19.81 -14.13 -1.34
N PRO A 139 21.04 -13.96 -0.81
CA PRO A 139 21.39 -14.47 0.52
C PRO A 139 20.66 -13.76 1.66
N ASN A 140 20.03 -12.61 1.41
CA ASN A 140 19.26 -11.88 2.42
C ASN A 140 17.81 -12.36 2.54
N VAL A 141 17.36 -13.19 1.61
CA VAL A 141 16.00 -13.73 1.62
C VAL A 141 16.00 -15.07 2.35
N HIS A 142 15.33 -15.11 3.49
CA HIS A 142 15.16 -16.33 4.27
C HIS A 142 13.72 -16.83 4.19
N PHE A 143 13.55 -18.10 3.92
CA PHE A 143 12.24 -18.75 3.94
C PHE A 143 11.77 -18.94 5.38
N SER A 144 10.82 -18.10 5.82
CA SER A 144 10.25 -18.15 7.19
C SER A 144 9.00 -19.05 7.32
N GLY A 145 8.70 -19.86 6.30
CA GLY A 145 7.52 -20.73 6.27
C GLY A 145 6.40 -20.20 5.37
N VAL A 146 5.45 -21.10 5.03
CA VAL A 146 4.29 -20.76 4.17
C VAL A 146 3.19 -20.06 4.94
N PHE A 147 3.13 -20.28 6.26
CA PHE A 147 2.14 -19.70 7.14
C PHE A 147 2.83 -18.96 8.29
N ALA A 148 2.54 -17.67 8.40
CA ALA A 148 2.84 -16.89 9.59
C ALA A 148 1.51 -16.51 10.24
N MET A 149 1.35 -16.81 11.54
CA MET A 149 0.21 -16.29 12.28
C MET A 149 0.40 -14.78 12.48
N PRO A 150 -0.61 -13.95 12.16
CA PRO A 150 -0.54 -12.52 12.42
C PRO A 150 -0.39 -12.31 13.93
N SER A 151 0.61 -11.54 14.35
CA SER A 151 0.70 -11.12 15.75
C SER A 151 -0.41 -10.11 16.04
N LEU A 152 -1.21 -10.40 17.05
CA LEU A 152 -2.27 -9.50 17.53
C LEU A 152 -1.77 -8.59 18.66
N SER A 153 -0.47 -8.55 18.86
CA SER A 153 0.21 -7.70 19.84
C SER A 153 1.23 -6.80 19.16
N ASP A 154 1.36 -5.59 19.70
CA ASP A 154 2.37 -4.61 19.34
C ASP A 154 3.77 -5.08 19.78
N GLU A 155 4.84 -4.45 19.29
CA GLU A 155 6.24 -4.68 19.70
C GLU A 155 6.43 -4.56 21.22
N ASN A 156 5.58 -3.80 21.91
CA ASN A 156 5.56 -3.61 23.36
C ASN A 156 4.72 -4.66 24.11
N GLY A 157 4.19 -5.67 23.42
CA GLY A 157 3.36 -6.73 24.03
C GLY A 157 1.91 -6.35 24.30
N ASN A 158 1.46 -5.14 23.91
CA ASN A 158 0.08 -4.71 24.07
C ASN A 158 -0.81 -5.35 23.01
N SER A 159 -2.01 -5.81 23.42
CA SER A 159 -2.99 -6.34 22.47
C SER A 159 -3.46 -5.25 21.50
N LEU A 160 -3.37 -5.53 20.20
CA LEU A 160 -3.93 -4.66 19.15
C LEU A 160 -5.45 -4.82 19.02
N ILE A 161 -6.01 -5.90 19.59
CA ILE A 161 -7.45 -6.13 19.57
C ILE A 161 -8.12 -5.16 20.53
N GLY A 162 -8.93 -4.25 19.97
CA GLY A 162 -9.67 -3.26 20.76
C GLY A 162 -8.86 -2.04 21.21
N SER A 163 -7.58 -1.93 20.83
CA SER A 163 -6.74 -0.76 21.11
C SER A 163 -7.05 0.39 20.12
N LEU A 164 -8.32 0.82 20.09
CA LEU A 164 -8.76 1.92 19.23
C LEU A 164 -8.77 3.21 20.08
N ASP A 165 -7.85 4.11 19.78
CA ASP A 165 -7.88 5.45 20.37
C ASP A 165 -8.67 6.40 19.44
N ILE A 166 -9.99 6.36 19.61
CA ILE A 166 -10.92 7.22 18.85
C ILE A 166 -10.76 8.68 19.23
N MET A 167 -10.45 8.96 20.50
CA MET A 167 -10.25 10.34 20.97
C MET A 167 -8.98 10.95 20.40
N GLY A 168 -7.91 10.18 20.33
CA GLY A 168 -6.67 10.60 19.67
C GLY A 168 -6.85 10.81 18.17
N ALA A 169 -7.69 10.01 17.52
CA ALA A 169 -8.00 10.14 16.09
C ALA A 169 -8.83 11.40 15.75
N LEU A 170 -9.60 11.91 16.70
CA LEU A 170 -10.37 13.18 16.57
C LEU A 170 -9.51 14.42 16.84
N ASN A 171 -8.23 14.26 17.15
CA ASN A 171 -7.33 15.37 17.34
C ASN A 171 -7.23 16.21 16.04
N PRO A 172 -7.27 17.57 16.11
CA PRO A 172 -7.20 18.44 14.94
C PRO A 172 -5.94 18.27 14.08
N VAL A 173 -4.91 17.60 14.58
CA VAL A 173 -3.70 17.25 13.80
C VAL A 173 -3.95 16.03 12.89
N VAL A 174 -4.74 15.06 13.35
CA VAL A 174 -5.01 13.80 12.63
C VAL A 174 -6.28 13.90 11.79
N LEU A 175 -7.26 14.68 12.24
CA LEU A 175 -8.57 14.82 11.58
C LEU A 175 -8.51 15.18 10.09
N PRO A 176 -7.65 16.09 9.61
CA PRO A 176 -7.52 16.36 8.18
C PRO A 176 -7.11 15.14 7.37
N SER A 177 -6.24 14.29 7.92
CA SER A 177 -5.79 13.07 7.27
C SER A 177 -6.85 11.95 7.28
N VAL A 178 -7.83 12.02 8.17
CA VAL A 178 -8.99 11.10 8.21
C VAL A 178 -10.04 11.51 7.18
N LEU A 179 -10.15 12.81 6.88
CA LEU A 179 -11.15 13.36 5.96
C LEU A 179 -10.64 13.45 4.52
N ALA A 180 -9.34 13.36 4.30
CA ALA A 180 -8.71 13.39 2.97
C ALA A 180 -8.77 12.03 2.28
#